data_66943b48b821eee4c64a0f1b20b2fc6f
#
_entry.id   66943b48b821eee4c64a0f1b20b2fc6f
#
_cell.length_a   1.000
_cell.length_b   1.000
_cell.length_c   1.000
_cell.angle_alpha   90.00
_cell.angle_beta   90.00
_cell.angle_gamma   90.00
#
_symmetry.space_group_name_H-M   'P 1'
#
loop_
_entity.id
_entity.type
_entity.pdbx_description
1 polymer ?
#
loop_
_entity_poly.entity_id
_entity_poly.type
_entity_poly.pdbx_seq_one_letter_code
_entity_poly.pdbx_strand_id
1 'polypeptide(L)'
;MGTPVEILERDFHKNVISCFPDMSPGVLAPPDRAAAARFFRVLGDPTRLHILELLDEGELAVGELVAAVGQPQPRVSTHLACLRHCGFVRAERRGKEIVYSLALRGLDRIAQEADSALEPVAERLATCTRIGPDWM
;
A
#
# COMPACT_ATOMS: atom_id res chain seq x y z
N MET A 1 2.79 22.44 -17.61
CA MET A 1 3.51 22.03 -16.41
C MET A 1 2.57 21.23 -15.51
N GLY A 2 2.80 19.94 -15.39
CA GLY A 2 2.00 19.09 -14.51
C GLY A 2 2.30 19.38 -13.04
N THR A 3 1.31 19.18 -12.15
CA THR A 3 1.52 19.24 -10.70
C THR A 3 2.50 18.14 -10.27
N PRO A 4 3.23 18.28 -9.14
CA PRO A 4 4.11 17.22 -8.64
C PRO A 4 3.42 15.86 -8.47
N VAL A 5 2.10 15.86 -8.27
CA VAL A 5 1.26 14.66 -8.19
C VAL A 5 1.12 13.96 -9.55
N GLU A 6 0.98 14.73 -10.65
CA GLU A 6 0.87 14.18 -12.01
C GLU A 6 2.21 13.58 -12.50
N ILE A 7 3.33 14.14 -12.07
CA ILE A 7 4.66 13.61 -12.38
C ILE A 7 4.89 12.30 -11.63
N LEU A 8 4.50 12.22 -10.36
CA LEU A 8 4.55 11.00 -9.55
C LEU A 8 3.62 9.91 -10.11
N GLU A 9 2.44 10.27 -10.60
CA GLU A 9 1.52 9.33 -11.23
C GLU A 9 2.09 8.76 -12.54
N ARG A 10 2.77 9.57 -13.35
CA ARG A 10 3.41 9.12 -14.60
C ARG A 10 4.57 8.17 -14.38
N ASP A 11 5.44 8.49 -13.44
CA ASP A 11 6.61 7.65 -13.12
C ASP A 11 6.21 6.37 -12.37
N PHE A 12 5.18 6.47 -11.53
CA PHE A 12 4.62 5.31 -10.85
C PHE A 12 3.96 4.32 -11.83
N HIS A 13 3.24 4.83 -12.82
CA HIS A 13 2.62 3.99 -13.87
C HIS A 13 3.66 3.22 -14.67
N LYS A 14 4.79 3.84 -15.00
CA LYS A 14 5.90 3.19 -15.70
C LYS A 14 6.56 2.09 -14.88
N ASN A 15 6.78 2.31 -13.59
CA ASN A 15 7.44 1.34 -12.72
C ASN A 15 6.54 0.17 -12.32
N VAL A 16 5.24 0.38 -12.17
CA VAL A 16 4.30 -0.70 -11.82
C VAL A 16 3.97 -1.57 -13.04
N ILE A 17 3.85 -0.96 -14.22
CA ILE A 17 3.58 -1.71 -15.47
C ILE A 17 4.77 -2.57 -15.87
N SER A 18 6.00 -2.14 -15.63
CA SER A 18 7.19 -2.94 -15.97
C SER A 18 7.35 -4.20 -15.11
N CYS A 19 6.74 -4.25 -13.94
CA CYS A 19 6.72 -5.46 -13.11
C CYS A 19 5.69 -6.51 -13.57
N PHE A 20 4.77 -6.15 -14.48
CA PHE A 20 3.71 -7.03 -14.97
C PHE A 20 3.48 -6.83 -16.48
N PRO A 21 4.35 -7.41 -17.33
CA PRO A 21 4.31 -7.15 -18.78
C PRO A 21 3.05 -7.70 -19.49
N ASP A 22 2.18 -8.45 -18.79
CA ASP A 22 1.08 -9.17 -19.42
C ASP A 22 -0.31 -8.77 -18.89
N MET A 23 -0.49 -7.47 -18.56
CA MET A 23 -1.74 -7.05 -17.96
C MET A 23 -2.43 -5.95 -18.75
N SER A 24 -3.12 -6.38 -19.81
CA SER A 24 -4.11 -5.54 -20.49
C SER A 24 -5.24 -5.17 -19.52
N PRO A 25 -5.76 -3.92 -19.56
CA PRO A 25 -6.91 -3.52 -18.77
C PRO A 25 -8.17 -4.20 -19.30
N GLY A 26 -8.37 -5.45 -18.92
CA GLY A 26 -9.57 -6.22 -19.22
C GLY A 26 -10.56 -6.20 -18.04
N VAL A 27 -11.83 -6.29 -18.36
CA VAL A 27 -12.90 -6.43 -17.36
C VAL A 27 -12.59 -7.62 -16.44
N LEU A 28 -12.42 -7.34 -15.15
CA LEU A 28 -12.12 -8.35 -14.13
C LEU A 28 -13.36 -9.25 -13.94
N ALA A 29 -13.29 -10.47 -14.44
CA ALA A 29 -14.25 -11.50 -14.08
C ALA A 29 -13.93 -12.04 -12.66
N PRO A 30 -14.90 -12.10 -11.74
CA PRO A 30 -14.64 -12.68 -10.40
C PRO A 30 -14.55 -14.23 -10.47
N PRO A 31 -13.65 -14.84 -9.70
CA PRO A 31 -12.57 -14.25 -8.92
C PRO A 31 -11.28 -14.13 -9.77
N ASP A 32 -10.89 -12.91 -10.11
CA ASP A 32 -9.62 -12.70 -10.80
C ASP A 32 -8.45 -12.90 -9.84
N ARG A 33 -7.77 -14.02 -9.98
CA ARG A 33 -6.60 -14.38 -9.18
C ARG A 33 -5.47 -13.35 -9.31
N ALA A 34 -5.31 -12.76 -10.48
CA ALA A 34 -4.31 -11.73 -10.71
C ALA A 34 -4.64 -10.44 -9.93
N ALA A 35 -5.91 -10.05 -9.88
CA ALA A 35 -6.34 -8.91 -9.06
C ALA A 35 -6.12 -9.18 -7.57
N ALA A 36 -6.46 -10.38 -7.09
CA ALA A 36 -6.20 -10.78 -5.70
C ALA A 36 -4.70 -10.77 -5.38
N ALA A 37 -3.87 -11.28 -6.26
CA ALA A 37 -2.42 -11.26 -6.07
C ALA A 37 -1.85 -9.84 -5.99
N ARG A 38 -2.36 -8.91 -6.81
CA ARG A 38 -1.98 -7.49 -6.74
C ARG A 38 -2.41 -6.85 -5.42
N PHE A 39 -3.62 -7.13 -4.98
CA PHE A 39 -4.12 -6.65 -3.70
C PHE A 39 -3.20 -7.05 -2.55
N PHE A 40 -2.85 -8.34 -2.45
CA PHE A 40 -1.91 -8.81 -1.44
C PHE A 40 -0.51 -8.24 -1.60
N ARG A 41 -0.08 -7.96 -2.83
CA ARG A 41 1.22 -7.33 -3.08
C ARG A 41 1.27 -5.88 -2.59
N VAL A 42 0.18 -5.15 -2.65
CA VAL A 42 0.10 -3.80 -2.05
C VAL A 42 0.23 -3.91 -0.53
N LEU A 43 -0.44 -4.86 0.09
CA LEU A 43 -0.37 -5.11 1.53
C LEU A 43 0.96 -5.72 1.98
N GLY A 44 1.68 -6.39 1.09
CA GLY A 44 2.93 -7.11 1.40
C GLY A 44 4.16 -6.24 1.65
N ASP A 45 4.00 -4.92 1.75
CA ASP A 45 5.06 -4.00 2.16
C ASP A 45 4.81 -3.55 3.59
N PRO A 46 5.78 -3.74 4.52
CA PRO A 46 5.56 -3.45 5.94
C PRO A 46 5.28 -1.98 6.22
N THR A 47 5.85 -1.07 5.45
CA THR A 47 5.58 0.37 5.60
C THR A 47 4.15 0.71 5.18
N ARG A 48 3.67 0.14 4.07
CA ARG A 48 2.29 0.34 3.62
C ARG A 48 1.29 -0.25 4.60
N LEU A 49 1.56 -1.46 5.09
CA LEU A 49 0.70 -2.09 6.10
C LEU A 49 0.59 -1.23 7.35
N HIS A 50 1.71 -0.77 7.89
CA HIS A 50 1.74 0.12 9.06
C HIS A 50 0.98 1.43 8.82
N ILE A 51 1.10 2.06 7.64
CA ILE A 51 0.32 3.25 7.29
C ILE A 51 -1.19 2.94 7.32
N LEU A 52 -1.61 1.81 6.75
CA LEU A 52 -3.01 1.41 6.72
C LEU A 52 -3.57 1.14 8.12
N GLU A 53 -2.81 0.50 8.99
CA GLU A 53 -3.17 0.26 10.39
C GLU A 53 -3.36 1.59 11.15
N LEU A 54 -2.43 2.54 10.98
CA LEU A 54 -2.57 3.88 11.56
C LEU A 54 -3.82 4.61 11.07
N LEU A 55 -4.14 4.50 9.79
CA LEU A 55 -5.33 5.13 9.20
C LEU A 55 -6.63 4.40 9.53
N ASP A 56 -6.56 3.15 9.95
CA ASP A 56 -7.72 2.40 10.46
C ASP A 56 -8.20 2.95 11.81
N GLU A 57 -7.28 3.47 12.62
CA GLU A 57 -7.58 4.14 13.88
C GLU A 57 -8.17 5.54 13.69
N GLY A 58 -7.91 6.19 12.56
CA GLY A 58 -8.41 7.53 12.24
C GLY A 58 -7.62 8.22 11.15
N GLU A 59 -8.15 9.31 10.64
CA GLU A 59 -7.46 10.13 9.64
C GLU A 59 -6.26 10.87 10.24
N LEU A 60 -5.18 10.97 9.47
CA LEU A 60 -3.92 11.59 9.86
C LEU A 60 -3.39 12.51 8.76
N ALA A 61 -2.79 13.64 9.16
CA ALA A 61 -2.03 14.48 8.25
C ALA A 61 -0.71 13.80 7.85
N VAL A 62 -0.15 14.17 6.71
CA VAL A 62 1.10 13.59 6.19
C VAL A 62 2.24 13.72 7.20
N GLY A 63 2.34 14.84 7.91
CA GLY A 63 3.37 15.06 8.95
C GLY A 63 3.23 14.09 10.13
N GLU A 64 1.99 13.81 10.55
CA GLU A 64 1.70 12.84 11.61
C GLU A 64 2.06 11.41 11.17
N LEU A 65 1.74 11.05 9.93
CA LEU A 65 2.12 9.76 9.36
C LEU A 65 3.64 9.59 9.28
N VAL A 66 4.35 10.61 8.82
CA VAL A 66 5.82 10.60 8.76
C VAL A 66 6.42 10.38 10.15
N ALA A 67 5.92 11.09 11.17
CA ALA A 67 6.36 10.94 12.54
C ALA A 67 6.07 9.55 13.10
N ALA A 68 4.87 9.02 12.86
CA ALA A 68 4.45 7.71 13.37
C ALA A 68 5.19 6.55 12.68
N VAL A 69 5.41 6.62 11.37
CA VAL A 69 6.12 5.60 10.59
C VAL A 69 7.61 5.61 10.87
N GLY A 70 8.18 6.77 11.24
CA GLY A 70 9.61 6.90 11.56
C GLY A 70 10.54 6.76 10.36
N GLN A 71 10.04 7.05 9.16
CA GLN A 71 10.82 7.02 7.92
C GLN A 71 10.88 8.41 7.27
N PRO A 72 11.88 8.67 6.39
CA PRO A 72 11.97 9.95 5.68
C PRO A 72 10.70 10.27 4.90
N GLN A 73 10.27 11.52 4.92
CA GLN A 73 9.06 11.98 4.24
C GLN A 73 8.98 11.58 2.76
N PRO A 74 10.04 11.66 1.94
CA PRO A 74 9.97 11.22 0.55
C PRO A 74 9.57 9.74 0.39
N ARG A 75 10.06 8.88 1.28
CA ARG A 75 9.73 7.45 1.27
C ARG A 75 8.26 7.21 1.68
N VAL A 76 7.81 7.85 2.75
CA VAL A 76 6.41 7.78 3.18
C VAL A 76 5.48 8.32 2.09
N SER A 77 5.84 9.44 1.45
CA SER A 77 5.07 10.01 0.35
C SER A 77 4.96 9.06 -0.86
N THR A 78 6.00 8.31 -1.18
CA THR A 78 5.97 7.29 -2.23
C THR A 78 4.99 6.16 -1.90
N HIS A 79 4.99 5.67 -0.66
CA HIS A 79 4.02 4.66 -0.21
C HIS A 79 2.59 5.19 -0.21
N LEU A 80 2.37 6.41 0.26
CA LEU A 80 1.05 7.07 0.24
C LEU A 80 0.53 7.27 -1.20
N ALA A 81 1.39 7.66 -2.13
CA ALA A 81 1.02 7.79 -3.54
C ALA A 81 0.59 6.44 -4.13
N CYS A 82 1.29 5.36 -3.81
CA CYS A 82 0.92 3.99 -4.19
C CYS A 82 -0.46 3.61 -3.63
N LEU A 83 -0.66 3.76 -2.33
CA LEU A 83 -1.90 3.41 -1.66
C LEU A 83 -3.09 4.23 -2.18
N ARG A 84 -2.88 5.52 -2.45
CA ARG A 84 -3.90 6.40 -3.04
C ARG A 84 -4.24 5.98 -4.47
N HIS A 85 -3.24 5.71 -5.30
CA HIS A 85 -3.45 5.27 -6.68
C HIS A 85 -4.23 3.95 -6.75
N CYS A 86 -3.94 3.02 -5.84
CA CYS A 86 -4.64 1.74 -5.73
C CYS A 86 -6.00 1.82 -5.03
N GLY A 87 -6.42 3.00 -4.55
CA GLY A 87 -7.71 3.21 -3.91
C GLY A 87 -7.80 2.71 -2.47
N PHE A 88 -6.68 2.44 -1.80
CA PHE A 88 -6.66 2.03 -0.39
C PHE A 88 -6.83 3.19 0.57
N VAL A 89 -6.39 4.38 0.17
CA VAL A 89 -6.51 5.60 0.96
C VAL A 89 -7.04 6.75 0.12
N ARG A 90 -7.62 7.74 0.78
CA ARG A 90 -8.01 9.02 0.21
C ARG A 90 -7.12 10.12 0.77
N ALA A 91 -6.90 11.15 -0.02
CA ALA A 91 -6.18 12.35 0.38
C ALA A 91 -7.07 13.56 0.19
N GLU A 92 -7.13 14.42 1.19
CA GLU A 92 -7.89 15.65 1.16
C GLU A 92 -7.00 16.79 1.65
N ARG A 93 -7.01 17.90 0.90
CA ARG A 93 -6.29 19.09 1.32
C ARG A 93 -7.15 19.89 2.32
N ARG A 94 -6.60 20.12 3.50
CA ARG A 94 -7.19 20.95 4.56
C ARG A 94 -6.22 22.06 4.93
N GLY A 95 -6.43 23.24 4.37
CA GLY A 95 -5.51 24.36 4.55
C GLY A 95 -4.14 24.10 3.93
N LYS A 96 -3.09 24.08 4.76
CA LYS A 96 -1.71 23.80 4.35
C LYS A 96 -1.34 22.31 4.40
N GLU A 97 -2.19 21.48 4.99
CA GLU A 97 -1.94 20.07 5.20
C GLU A 97 -2.71 19.21 4.23
N ILE A 98 -2.16 18.02 3.96
CA ILE A 98 -2.85 16.94 3.28
C ILE A 98 -3.19 15.91 4.33
N VAL A 99 -4.48 15.61 4.48
CA VAL A 99 -5.01 14.61 5.43
C VAL A 99 -5.37 13.36 4.66
N TYR A 100 -4.89 12.23 5.14
CA TYR A 100 -5.17 10.92 4.61
C TYR A 100 -6.20 10.19 5.45
N SER A 101 -7.06 9.44 4.80
CA SER A 101 -8.06 8.58 5.44
C SER A 101 -8.12 7.22 4.75
N LEU A 102 -8.47 6.18 5.51
CA LEU A 102 -8.62 4.83 4.97
C LEU A 102 -9.84 4.76 4.04
N ALA A 103 -9.64 4.23 2.84
CA ALA A 103 -10.72 3.94 1.90
C ALA A 103 -11.00 2.43 1.77
N LEU A 104 -10.02 1.59 2.11
CA LEU A 104 -10.16 0.14 2.15
C LEU A 104 -11.11 -0.27 3.27
N ARG A 105 -12.12 -1.09 2.93
CA ARG A 105 -13.06 -1.61 3.92
C ARG A 105 -12.62 -3.00 4.40
N GLY A 106 -12.81 -3.25 5.69
CA GLY A 106 -12.55 -4.56 6.28
C GLY A 106 -11.06 -4.88 6.45
N LEU A 107 -10.21 -3.88 6.59
CA LEU A 107 -8.79 -4.08 6.87
C LEU A 107 -8.59 -4.86 8.17
N ASP A 108 -9.36 -4.54 9.20
CA ASP A 108 -9.40 -5.24 10.49
C ASP A 108 -9.63 -6.75 10.32
N ARG A 109 -10.59 -7.12 9.48
CA ARG A 109 -10.88 -8.53 9.17
C ARG A 109 -9.76 -9.21 8.39
N ILE A 110 -9.18 -8.50 7.43
CA ILE A 110 -8.03 -9.02 6.65
C ILE A 110 -6.85 -9.24 7.59
N ALA A 111 -6.58 -8.31 8.50
CA ALA A 111 -5.50 -8.43 9.48
C ALA A 111 -5.73 -9.63 10.42
N GLN A 112 -6.92 -9.78 10.98
CA GLN A 112 -7.26 -10.91 11.85
C GLN A 112 -7.14 -12.27 11.14
N GLU A 113 -7.61 -12.37 9.90
CA GLU A 113 -7.47 -13.60 9.11
C GLU A 113 -6.00 -13.88 8.74
N ALA A 114 -5.24 -12.83 8.45
CA ALA A 114 -3.81 -12.95 8.19
C ALA A 114 -3.05 -13.43 9.43
N ASP A 115 -3.34 -12.90 10.62
CA ASP A 115 -2.74 -13.32 11.89
C ASP A 115 -3.04 -14.80 12.19
N SER A 116 -4.29 -15.22 12.00
CA SER A 116 -4.71 -16.61 12.15
C SER A 116 -4.00 -17.56 11.18
N ALA A 117 -3.82 -17.13 9.93
CA ALA A 117 -3.11 -17.90 8.91
C ALA A 117 -1.58 -17.89 9.14
N LEU A 118 -1.05 -16.83 9.73
CA LEU A 118 0.37 -16.65 9.99
C LEU A 118 0.87 -17.57 11.10
N GLU A 119 0.09 -17.76 12.16
CA GLU A 119 0.48 -18.51 13.36
C GLU A 119 1.20 -19.84 13.06
N PRO A 120 0.67 -20.76 12.22
CA PRO A 120 1.33 -22.03 11.95
C PRO A 120 2.57 -21.95 11.05
N VAL A 121 2.81 -20.82 10.38
CA VAL A 121 3.89 -20.66 9.39
C VAL A 121 4.87 -19.54 9.72
N ALA A 122 4.62 -18.78 10.79
CA ALA A 122 5.39 -17.58 11.15
C ALA A 122 6.89 -17.84 11.24
N GLU A 123 7.31 -18.91 11.94
CA GLU A 123 8.72 -19.27 12.09
C GLU A 123 9.39 -19.60 10.75
N ARG A 124 8.67 -20.29 9.87
CA ARG A 124 9.17 -20.62 8.54
C ARG A 124 9.28 -19.38 7.64
N LEU A 125 8.34 -18.45 7.74
CA LEU A 125 8.41 -17.20 7.01
C LEU A 125 9.55 -16.31 7.51
N ALA A 126 9.76 -16.23 8.81
CA ALA A 126 10.85 -15.44 9.41
C ALA A 126 12.25 -15.94 8.98
N THR A 127 12.39 -17.23 8.71
CA THR A 127 13.67 -17.86 8.32
C THR A 127 13.75 -18.18 6.81
N CYS A 128 12.75 -17.82 6.04
CA CYS A 128 12.69 -18.15 4.61
C CYS A 128 13.70 -17.34 3.79
N THR A 129 14.74 -18.01 3.31
CA THR A 129 15.75 -17.39 2.44
C THR A 129 15.34 -17.31 0.96
N ARG A 130 14.25 -17.94 0.57
CA ARG A 130 13.73 -17.91 -0.80
C ARG A 130 12.91 -16.67 -1.10
N ILE A 131 12.32 -16.06 -0.08
CA ILE A 131 11.75 -14.74 -0.15
C ILE A 131 12.89 -13.82 0.27
N GLY A 132 13.61 -13.26 -0.70
CA GLY A 132 14.82 -12.49 -0.45
C GLY A 132 14.56 -11.21 0.37
N PRO A 133 15.62 -10.65 0.98
CA PRO A 133 15.52 -9.40 1.74
C PRO A 133 15.11 -8.18 0.87
N ASP A 134 15.16 -8.33 -0.45
CA ASP A 134 14.90 -7.25 -1.41
C ASP A 134 13.41 -6.89 -1.53
N TRP A 135 12.52 -7.63 -0.89
CA TRP A 135 11.09 -7.36 -0.92
C TRP A 135 10.59 -6.60 0.33
N MET A 136 11.45 -6.35 1.30
CA MET A 136 11.15 -5.53 2.48
C MET A 136 11.49 -4.06 2.25
#